data_22e59f040dbf56fc0d35041e59d15ea9
#
_entry.id   22e59f040dbf56fc0d35041e59d15ea9
#
_cell.length_a   1.000
_cell.length_b   1.000
_cell.length_c   1.000
_cell.angle_alpha   90.00
_cell.angle_beta   90.00
_cell.angle_gamma   90.00
#
_symmetry.space_group_name_H-M   'P 1'
#
loop_
_entity.id
_entity.type
_entity.pdbx_description
1 polymer ?
#
loop_
_entity_poly.entity_id
_entity_poly.type
_entity_poly.pdbx_seq_one_letter_code
_entity_poly.pdbx_strand_id
1 'polypeptide(L)'
;MKHRVITVSREFCSRGSEIASLAAAELGIPCHDSDIIDKLAESTEFARDFIAENGEYAVYRSRLFELITARDFTGQSAQDRLYAAQAELLRQLAAEGSCVIVGRCAEYVLRDRCDLLRVFVRADMASRIDRLAEKNIDAGDSPEQYLKDRDARRKAYYYAHTDIEWGAGANYDIALNSSLFGAETCAGVIAKLYRKL
;
A
#
# COMPACT_ATOMS: atom_id res chain seq x y z
N MET A 1 6.89 -12.13 22.75
CA MET A 1 7.79 -11.55 21.73
C MET A 1 6.96 -10.55 20.94
N LYS A 2 7.51 -9.40 20.59
CA LYS A 2 6.82 -8.50 19.64
C LYS A 2 6.78 -9.18 18.27
N HIS A 3 5.65 -9.12 17.59
CA HIS A 3 5.56 -9.56 16.21
C HIS A 3 6.38 -8.65 15.30
N ARG A 4 6.92 -9.20 14.24
CA ARG A 4 7.70 -8.48 13.23
C ARG A 4 6.85 -8.30 11.98
N VAL A 5 6.71 -7.09 11.51
CA VAL A 5 5.90 -6.78 10.35
C VAL A 5 6.76 -6.17 9.26
N ILE A 6 6.54 -6.57 8.02
CA ILE A 6 7.10 -5.92 6.83
C ILE A 6 5.99 -5.10 6.19
N THR A 7 6.22 -3.82 5.95
CA THR A 7 5.31 -2.99 5.15
C THR A 7 5.96 -2.67 3.81
N VAL A 8 5.21 -2.82 2.72
CA VAL A 8 5.69 -2.61 1.36
C VAL A 8 4.88 -1.53 0.66
N SER A 9 5.41 -0.31 0.65
CA SER A 9 4.95 0.76 -0.24
C SER A 9 5.59 0.61 -1.62
N ARG A 10 4.88 0.99 -2.70
CA ARG A 10 5.35 0.68 -4.05
C ARG A 10 4.76 1.59 -5.11
N GLU A 11 5.53 1.93 -6.12
CA GLU A 11 5.02 2.53 -7.35
C GLU A 11 4.09 1.55 -8.08
N PHE A 12 3.16 2.09 -8.87
CA PHE A 12 2.26 1.25 -9.68
C PHE A 12 3.06 0.50 -10.75
N CYS A 13 2.80 -0.80 -10.93
CA CYS A 13 3.53 -1.70 -11.83
C CYS A 13 5.04 -1.89 -11.51
N SER A 14 5.50 -1.58 -10.31
CA SER A 14 6.89 -1.86 -9.87
C SER A 14 7.11 -3.28 -9.35
N ARG A 15 6.19 -4.23 -9.54
CA ARG A 15 6.20 -5.58 -8.97
C ARG A 15 6.19 -5.64 -7.43
N GLY A 16 5.89 -4.54 -6.73
CA GLY A 16 5.95 -4.49 -5.27
C GLY A 16 5.05 -5.52 -4.57
N SER A 17 3.84 -5.76 -5.06
CA SER A 17 2.94 -6.80 -4.53
C SER A 17 3.50 -8.22 -4.73
N GLU A 18 4.11 -8.49 -5.88
CA GLU A 18 4.78 -9.75 -6.19
C GLU A 18 5.98 -9.98 -5.29
N ILE A 19 6.82 -8.97 -5.11
CA ILE A 19 7.99 -8.98 -4.21
C ILE A 19 7.56 -9.25 -2.77
N ALA A 20 6.47 -8.60 -2.31
CA ALA A 20 5.90 -8.80 -0.98
C ALA A 20 5.46 -10.26 -0.78
N SER A 21 4.75 -10.83 -1.77
CA SER A 21 4.30 -12.22 -1.73
C SER A 21 5.45 -13.22 -1.73
N LEU A 22 6.49 -12.99 -2.55
CA LEU A 22 7.69 -13.82 -2.58
C LEU A 22 8.45 -13.77 -1.26
N ALA A 23 8.63 -12.58 -0.68
CA ALA A 23 9.28 -12.42 0.63
C ALA A 23 8.50 -13.11 1.74
N ALA A 24 7.17 -13.00 1.74
CA ALA A 24 6.30 -13.67 2.70
C ALA A 24 6.40 -15.19 2.58
N ALA A 25 6.38 -15.72 1.36
CA ALA A 25 6.55 -17.15 1.11
C ALA A 25 7.91 -17.68 1.59
N GLU A 26 9.01 -16.95 1.33
CA GLU A 26 10.35 -17.32 1.82
C GLU A 26 10.45 -17.32 3.34
N LEU A 27 9.68 -16.45 4.00
CA LEU A 27 9.65 -16.32 5.46
C LEU A 27 8.62 -17.23 6.13
N GLY A 28 7.71 -17.83 5.39
CA GLY A 28 6.61 -18.65 5.92
C GLY A 28 5.60 -17.83 6.74
N ILE A 29 5.39 -16.55 6.38
CA ILE A 29 4.44 -15.65 7.04
C ILE A 29 3.35 -15.18 6.06
N PRO A 30 2.15 -14.80 6.53
CA PRO A 30 1.09 -14.30 5.66
C PRO A 30 1.46 -12.99 4.98
N CYS A 31 0.90 -12.79 3.77
CA CYS A 31 0.98 -11.54 3.01
C CYS A 31 -0.43 -10.98 2.80
N HIS A 32 -0.66 -9.76 3.26
CA HIS A 32 -1.92 -9.03 3.14
C HIS A 32 -1.80 -7.92 2.10
N ASP A 33 -2.51 -8.03 1.00
CA ASP A 33 -2.58 -7.04 -0.10
C ASP A 33 -4.05 -6.79 -0.47
N SER A 34 -4.58 -7.49 -1.46
CA SER A 34 -5.96 -7.34 -1.91
C SER A 34 -6.99 -7.95 -0.94
N ASP A 35 -6.62 -8.95 -0.16
CA ASP A 35 -7.47 -9.56 0.88
C ASP A 35 -7.92 -8.57 1.97
N ILE A 36 -7.19 -7.48 2.17
CA ILE A 36 -7.61 -6.39 3.05
C ILE A 36 -8.93 -5.77 2.60
N ILE A 37 -9.19 -5.69 1.29
CA ILE A 37 -10.44 -5.18 0.74
C ILE A 37 -11.62 -6.07 1.17
N ASP A 38 -11.45 -7.38 1.06
CA ASP A 38 -12.48 -8.36 1.41
C ASP A 38 -12.74 -8.36 2.93
N LYS A 39 -11.69 -8.35 3.74
CA LYS A 39 -11.79 -8.25 5.20
C LYS A 39 -12.50 -6.96 5.67
N LEU A 40 -12.22 -5.83 5.00
CA LEU A 40 -12.90 -4.57 5.30
C LEU A 40 -14.37 -4.60 4.87
N ALA A 41 -14.70 -5.20 3.72
CA ALA A 41 -16.08 -5.33 3.27
C ALA A 41 -16.91 -6.24 4.19
N GLU A 42 -16.29 -7.28 4.76
CA GLU A 42 -16.93 -8.17 5.74
C GLU A 42 -17.15 -7.51 7.11
N SER A 43 -16.24 -6.62 7.52
CA SER A 43 -16.24 -6.01 8.86
C SER A 43 -16.85 -4.62 8.93
N THR A 44 -17.22 -4.02 7.79
CA THR A 44 -17.77 -2.66 7.72
C THR A 44 -19.02 -2.60 6.85
N GLU A 45 -19.72 -1.46 6.86
CA GLU A 45 -20.87 -1.18 5.99
C GLU A 45 -20.46 -0.82 4.54
N PHE A 46 -19.18 -0.70 4.23
CA PHE A 46 -18.70 -0.26 2.94
C PHE A 46 -18.72 -1.38 1.91
N ALA A 47 -19.27 -1.07 0.72
CA ALA A 47 -19.22 -1.99 -0.41
C ALA A 47 -17.76 -2.21 -0.87
N ARG A 48 -17.46 -3.41 -1.33
CA ARG A 48 -16.12 -3.80 -1.81
C ARG A 48 -15.54 -2.85 -2.86
N ASP A 49 -16.37 -2.43 -3.82
CA ASP A 49 -15.96 -1.49 -4.87
C ASP A 49 -15.59 -0.11 -4.31
N PHE A 50 -16.36 0.38 -3.33
CA PHE A 50 -16.01 1.63 -2.64
C PHE A 50 -14.67 1.53 -1.91
N ILE A 51 -14.40 0.41 -1.23
CA ILE A 51 -13.12 0.18 -0.55
C ILE A 51 -11.98 0.09 -1.55
N ALA A 52 -12.17 -0.61 -2.67
CA ALA A 52 -11.16 -0.75 -3.72
C ALA A 52 -10.78 0.60 -4.34
N GLU A 53 -11.77 1.47 -4.56
CA GLU A 53 -11.56 2.80 -5.15
C GLU A 53 -10.96 3.82 -4.16
N ASN A 54 -11.33 3.74 -2.87
CA ASN A 54 -11.01 4.77 -1.88
C ASN A 54 -9.98 4.32 -0.83
N GLY A 55 -9.69 3.03 -0.73
CA GLY A 55 -8.83 2.48 0.33
C GLY A 55 -7.33 2.70 0.14
N GLU A 56 -6.86 3.05 -1.05
CA GLU A 56 -5.45 3.36 -1.33
C GLU A 56 -5.29 4.45 -2.39
N TYR A 57 -6.36 4.80 -3.06
CA TYR A 57 -6.37 5.80 -4.12
C TYR A 57 -7.38 6.89 -3.78
N ALA A 58 -6.92 8.01 -3.24
CA ALA A 58 -7.79 9.18 -3.12
C ALA A 58 -8.29 9.56 -4.51
N VAL A 59 -9.60 9.58 -4.69
CA VAL A 59 -10.17 10.14 -5.90
C VAL A 59 -9.87 11.64 -5.88
N TYR A 60 -9.10 12.10 -6.85
CA TYR A 60 -8.76 13.51 -7.05
C TYR A 60 -9.99 14.26 -7.59
N ARG A 61 -11.16 14.03 -6.99
CA ARG A 61 -12.38 14.79 -7.27
C ARG A 61 -12.58 15.77 -6.14
N SER A 62 -12.13 16.97 -6.43
CA SER A 62 -12.35 18.22 -5.72
C SER A 62 -12.74 18.10 -4.23
N ARG A 63 -11.81 18.46 -3.34
CA ARG A 63 -12.09 18.78 -1.94
C ARG A 63 -13.38 19.61 -1.76
N LEU A 64 -13.78 20.34 -2.79
CA LEU A 64 -15.00 21.15 -2.81
C LEU A 64 -16.27 20.30 -2.89
N PHE A 65 -16.23 19.15 -3.57
CA PHE A 65 -17.37 18.24 -3.68
C PHE A 65 -17.57 17.44 -2.39
N GLU A 66 -16.50 17.06 -1.71
CA GLU A 66 -16.54 16.42 -0.39
C GLU A 66 -17.02 17.36 0.71
N LEU A 67 -16.69 18.65 0.63
CA LEU A 67 -17.18 19.67 1.56
C LEU A 67 -18.70 19.89 1.45
N ILE A 68 -19.31 19.53 0.33
CA ILE A 68 -20.74 19.76 0.04
C ILE A 68 -21.58 18.50 0.29
N THR A 69 -21.02 17.28 0.26
CA THR A 69 -21.80 16.04 0.11
C THR A 69 -21.74 15.03 1.24
N ALA A 70 -21.50 15.28 2.42
CA ALA A 70 -21.79 14.34 3.50
C ALA A 70 -20.69 14.22 4.57
N ARG A 71 -20.71 15.14 5.47
CA ARG A 71 -20.30 14.81 6.84
C ARG A 71 -21.51 14.24 7.56
N ASP A 72 -21.31 13.12 8.22
CA ASP A 72 -22.31 12.58 9.13
C ASP A 72 -22.50 13.51 10.34
N PHE A 73 -23.41 13.15 11.24
CA PHE A 73 -23.67 13.91 12.48
C PHE A 73 -22.42 14.04 13.39
N THR A 74 -21.35 13.27 13.14
CA THR A 74 -20.07 13.33 13.87
C THR A 74 -19.04 14.23 13.17
N GLY A 75 -19.34 14.75 11.97
CA GLY A 75 -18.44 15.57 11.17
C GLY A 75 -17.38 14.78 10.38
N GLN A 76 -17.45 13.45 10.37
CA GLN A 76 -16.52 12.58 9.64
C GLN A 76 -17.02 12.29 8.23
N SER A 77 -16.10 12.27 7.25
CA SER A 77 -16.38 11.80 5.89
C SER A 77 -16.40 10.27 5.83
N ALA A 78 -17.02 9.69 4.79
CA ALA A 78 -16.97 8.26 4.53
C ALA A 78 -15.52 7.76 4.35
N GLN A 79 -14.64 8.60 3.81
CA GLN A 79 -13.22 8.29 3.64
C GLN A 79 -12.48 8.26 4.99
N ASP A 80 -12.78 9.18 5.91
CA ASP A 80 -12.18 9.16 7.26
C ASP A 80 -12.60 7.91 8.03
N ARG A 81 -13.87 7.51 7.92
CA ARG A 81 -14.37 6.26 8.54
C ARG A 81 -13.73 5.03 7.92
N LEU A 82 -13.59 4.98 6.60
CA LEU A 82 -12.91 3.88 5.91
C LEU A 82 -11.43 3.80 6.34
N TYR A 83 -10.73 4.94 6.41
CA TYR A 83 -9.35 4.95 6.87
C TYR A 83 -9.21 4.49 8.33
N ALA A 84 -10.10 4.93 9.21
CA ALA A 84 -10.12 4.50 10.61
C ALA A 84 -10.33 2.97 10.74
N ALA A 85 -11.31 2.42 10.01
CA ALA A 85 -11.56 0.98 9.97
C ALA A 85 -10.35 0.20 9.40
N GLN A 86 -9.75 0.71 8.33
CA GLN A 86 -8.53 0.13 7.74
C GLN A 86 -7.37 0.15 8.74
N ALA A 87 -7.13 1.26 9.43
CA ALA A 87 -6.06 1.37 10.41
C ALA A 87 -6.27 0.38 11.58
N GLU A 88 -7.52 0.16 11.99
CA GLU A 88 -7.83 -0.82 13.03
C GLU A 88 -7.58 -2.25 12.57
N LEU A 89 -8.03 -2.61 11.36
CA LEU A 89 -7.74 -3.92 10.78
C LEU A 89 -6.22 -4.18 10.66
N LEU A 90 -5.43 -3.19 10.23
CA LEU A 90 -3.97 -3.33 10.15
C LEU A 90 -3.34 -3.60 11.52
N ARG A 91 -3.84 -2.96 12.59
CA ARG A 91 -3.38 -3.21 13.96
C ARG A 91 -3.74 -4.62 14.43
N GLN A 92 -4.93 -5.11 14.09
CA GLN A 92 -5.38 -6.47 14.42
C GLN A 92 -4.49 -7.50 13.72
N LEU A 93 -4.25 -7.37 12.41
CA LEU A 93 -3.37 -8.27 11.66
C LEU A 93 -1.95 -8.30 12.24
N ALA A 94 -1.40 -7.15 12.62
CA ALA A 94 -0.08 -7.07 13.26
C ALA A 94 -0.05 -7.66 14.69
N ALA A 95 -1.18 -7.69 15.38
CA ALA A 95 -1.31 -8.28 16.72
C ALA A 95 -1.49 -9.81 16.67
N GLU A 96 -2.09 -10.34 15.60
CA GLU A 96 -2.28 -11.77 15.39
C GLU A 96 -0.97 -12.50 15.10
N GLY A 97 -0.01 -11.85 14.43
CA GLY A 97 1.26 -12.48 14.09
C GLY A 97 2.18 -11.64 13.22
N SER A 98 3.34 -12.21 12.94
CA SER A 98 4.26 -11.63 11.97
C SER A 98 3.67 -11.77 10.56
N CYS A 99 3.70 -10.69 9.78
CA CYS A 99 3.10 -10.67 8.44
C CYS A 99 3.79 -9.64 7.52
N VAL A 100 3.47 -9.71 6.23
CA VAL A 100 3.75 -8.68 5.23
C VAL A 100 2.46 -7.95 4.91
N ILE A 101 2.49 -6.62 4.90
CA ILE A 101 1.33 -5.77 4.55
C ILE A 101 1.71 -4.85 3.41
N VAL A 102 0.86 -4.78 2.38
CA VAL A 102 1.13 -4.03 1.16
C VAL A 102 0.30 -2.74 1.11
N GLY A 103 0.98 -1.59 1.15
CA GLY A 103 0.37 -0.26 1.03
C GLY A 103 -0.45 0.19 2.25
N ARG A 104 -1.48 1.00 2.01
CA ARG A 104 -2.51 1.44 2.98
C ARG A 104 -1.98 2.23 4.17
N CYS A 105 -0.89 2.96 3.98
CA CYS A 105 -0.20 3.69 5.04
C CYS A 105 0.21 2.79 6.22
N ALA A 106 0.42 1.47 5.99
CA ALA A 106 0.66 0.50 7.07
C ALA A 106 1.90 0.86 7.89
N GLU A 107 2.96 1.36 7.26
CA GLU A 107 4.19 1.80 7.92
C GLU A 107 3.92 2.96 8.90
N TYR A 108 2.98 3.85 8.58
CA TYR A 108 2.57 4.94 9.47
C TYR A 108 1.67 4.45 10.62
N VAL A 109 0.70 3.61 10.31
CA VAL A 109 -0.25 3.06 11.30
C VAL A 109 0.44 2.19 12.35
N LEU A 110 1.50 1.47 11.95
CA LEU A 110 2.18 0.47 12.79
C LEU A 110 3.51 0.94 13.41
N ARG A 111 3.96 2.17 13.14
CA ARG A 111 5.29 2.69 13.50
C ARG A 111 5.72 2.47 14.95
N ASP A 112 4.74 2.50 15.89
CA ASP A 112 5.02 2.39 17.34
C ASP A 112 4.43 1.10 17.95
N ARG A 113 4.02 0.13 17.13
CA ARG A 113 3.23 -1.04 17.57
C ARG A 113 3.98 -2.36 17.52
N CYS A 114 4.93 -2.52 16.61
CA CYS A 114 5.66 -3.77 16.36
C CYS A 114 7.09 -3.47 15.91
N ASP A 115 7.91 -4.53 15.79
CA ASP A 115 9.19 -4.42 15.11
C ASP A 115 8.90 -4.35 13.60
N LEU A 116 9.22 -3.23 12.97
CA LEU A 116 8.75 -2.88 11.63
C LEU A 116 9.92 -2.76 10.64
N LEU A 117 9.81 -3.44 9.49
CA LEU A 117 10.66 -3.22 8.31
C LEU A 117 9.86 -2.47 7.25
N ARG A 118 10.24 -1.23 6.98
CA ARG A 118 9.56 -0.35 6.02
C ARG A 118 10.27 -0.40 4.68
N VAL A 119 9.61 -0.93 3.67
CA VAL A 119 10.16 -1.13 2.32
C VAL A 119 9.43 -0.24 1.32
N PHE A 120 10.19 0.37 0.42
CA PHE A 120 9.67 1.03 -0.77
C PHE A 120 10.17 0.31 -2.02
N VAL A 121 9.27 -0.02 -2.95
CA VAL A 121 9.63 -0.64 -4.24
C VAL A 121 9.34 0.32 -5.37
N ARG A 122 10.36 0.64 -6.14
CA ARG A 122 10.27 1.45 -7.36
C ARG A 122 10.70 0.65 -8.58
N ALA A 123 10.39 1.15 -9.77
CA ALA A 123 10.89 0.61 -11.03
C ALA A 123 11.04 1.72 -12.08
N ASP A 124 11.87 1.47 -13.08
CA ASP A 124 12.07 2.39 -14.19
C ASP A 124 10.81 2.46 -15.06
N MET A 125 10.52 3.62 -15.64
CA MET A 125 9.28 3.86 -16.37
C MET A 125 9.07 2.86 -17.51
N ALA A 126 10.10 2.51 -18.26
CA ALA A 126 10.02 1.53 -19.34
C ALA A 126 9.55 0.15 -18.83
N SER A 127 10.18 -0.37 -17.77
CA SER A 127 9.79 -1.66 -17.17
C SER A 127 8.37 -1.66 -16.61
N ARG A 128 7.89 -0.51 -16.13
CA ARG A 128 6.54 -0.35 -15.63
C ARG A 128 5.50 -0.34 -16.77
N ILE A 129 5.84 0.27 -17.92
CA ILE A 129 5.02 0.25 -19.13
C ILE A 129 4.91 -1.18 -19.67
N ASP A 130 6.03 -1.90 -19.77
CA ASP A 130 6.04 -3.31 -20.18
C ASP A 130 5.12 -4.15 -19.27
N ARG A 131 5.15 -3.87 -17.95
CA ARG A 131 4.30 -4.56 -16.98
C ARG A 131 2.80 -4.24 -17.10
N LEU A 132 2.42 -3.06 -17.60
CA LEU A 132 1.02 -2.77 -17.95
C LEU A 132 0.54 -3.71 -19.06
N ALA A 133 1.36 -3.88 -20.11
CA ALA A 133 1.05 -4.77 -21.24
C ALA A 133 0.95 -6.24 -20.78
N GLU A 134 1.91 -6.72 -19.97
CA GLU A 134 1.88 -8.07 -19.40
C GLU A 134 0.60 -8.36 -18.60
N LYS A 135 0.08 -7.35 -17.90
CA LYS A 135 -1.14 -7.46 -17.08
C LYS A 135 -2.42 -7.18 -17.88
N ASN A 136 -2.33 -6.90 -19.16
CA ASN A 136 -3.46 -6.49 -20.01
C ASN A 136 -4.25 -5.31 -19.41
N ILE A 137 -3.55 -4.34 -18.82
CA ILE A 137 -4.17 -3.14 -18.26
C ILE A 137 -4.32 -2.12 -19.38
N ASP A 138 -5.55 -1.72 -19.67
CA ASP A 138 -5.82 -0.62 -20.59
C ASP A 138 -5.39 0.70 -19.95
N ALA A 139 -4.32 1.27 -20.48
CA ALA A 139 -3.76 2.54 -20.05
C ALA A 139 -4.08 3.70 -21.02
N GLY A 140 -4.92 3.44 -22.03
CA GLY A 140 -5.26 4.40 -23.09
C GLY A 140 -4.04 4.79 -23.94
N ASP A 141 -4.09 5.97 -24.53
CA ASP A 141 -3.08 6.45 -25.49
C ASP A 141 -1.75 6.87 -24.82
N SER A 142 -1.71 6.99 -23.50
CA SER A 142 -0.51 7.44 -22.77
C SER A 142 -0.23 6.58 -21.52
N PRO A 143 0.41 5.41 -21.69
CA PRO A 143 0.78 4.53 -20.56
C PRO A 143 1.61 5.23 -19.50
N GLU A 144 2.53 6.10 -19.89
CA GLU A 144 3.35 6.86 -18.94
C GLU A 144 2.50 7.80 -18.06
N GLN A 145 1.56 8.53 -18.66
CA GLN A 145 0.69 9.43 -17.92
C GLN A 145 -0.23 8.62 -16.98
N TYR A 146 -0.76 7.50 -17.44
CA TYR A 146 -1.55 6.59 -16.62
C TYR A 146 -0.78 6.16 -15.36
N LEU A 147 0.48 5.74 -15.50
CA LEU A 147 1.33 5.36 -14.36
C LEU A 147 1.58 6.53 -13.39
N LYS A 148 1.89 7.71 -13.93
CA LYS A 148 2.07 8.94 -13.12
C LYS A 148 0.80 9.30 -12.35
N ASP A 149 -0.36 9.19 -12.96
CA ASP A 149 -1.64 9.48 -12.32
C ASP A 149 -1.96 8.48 -11.19
N ARG A 150 -1.62 7.20 -11.39
CA ARG A 150 -1.79 6.17 -10.34
C ARG A 150 -0.89 6.46 -9.13
N ASP A 151 0.36 6.81 -9.36
CA ASP A 151 1.28 7.17 -8.28
C ASP A 151 0.89 8.49 -7.61
N ALA A 152 0.43 9.48 -8.37
CA ALA A 152 -0.06 10.74 -7.83
C ALA A 152 -1.25 10.55 -6.87
N ARG A 153 -2.16 9.63 -7.19
CA ARG A 153 -3.29 9.27 -6.31
C ARG A 153 -2.81 8.63 -5.02
N ARG A 154 -1.84 7.68 -5.07
CA ARG A 154 -1.23 7.10 -3.87
C ARG A 154 -0.53 8.15 -3.03
N LYS A 155 0.24 9.03 -3.67
CA LYS A 155 0.93 10.14 -3.01
C LYS A 155 -0.04 11.06 -2.28
N ALA A 156 -1.15 11.42 -2.94
CA ALA A 156 -2.18 12.27 -2.36
C ALA A 156 -2.89 11.58 -1.17
N TYR A 157 -3.24 10.29 -1.32
CA TYR A 157 -3.84 9.49 -0.26
C TYR A 157 -2.92 9.41 0.96
N TYR A 158 -1.64 9.06 0.74
CA TYR A 158 -0.66 8.94 1.79
C TYR A 158 -0.47 10.26 2.55
N TYR A 159 -0.29 11.37 1.81
CA TYR A 159 -0.12 12.69 2.40
C TYR A 159 -1.36 13.13 3.21
N ALA A 160 -2.56 12.88 2.69
CA ALA A 160 -3.80 13.26 3.36
C ALA A 160 -3.98 12.60 4.74
N HIS A 161 -3.43 11.39 4.94
CA HIS A 161 -3.58 10.64 6.19
C HIS A 161 -2.34 10.66 7.10
N THR A 162 -1.19 11.12 6.60
CA THR A 162 0.07 11.04 7.35
C THR A 162 0.81 12.36 7.49
N ASP A 163 0.48 13.36 6.66
CA ASP A 163 1.25 14.60 6.48
C ASP A 163 2.72 14.38 6.07
N ILE A 164 3.05 13.20 5.53
CA ILE A 164 4.41 12.78 5.17
C ILE A 164 4.49 12.60 3.64
N GLU A 165 5.66 12.89 3.06
CA GLU A 165 5.89 12.69 1.63
C GLU A 165 6.07 11.20 1.30
N TRP A 166 5.17 10.65 0.46
CA TRP A 166 5.24 9.26 -0.02
C TRP A 166 6.47 9.05 -0.93
N GLY A 167 7.18 7.94 -0.71
CA GLY A 167 8.38 7.59 -1.49
C GLY A 167 9.65 8.34 -1.08
N ALA A 168 9.59 9.27 -0.12
CA ALA A 168 10.78 9.92 0.40
C ALA A 168 11.63 8.91 1.20
N GLY A 169 12.92 8.79 0.84
CA GLY A 169 13.82 7.76 1.37
C GLY A 169 13.93 7.71 2.90
N ALA A 170 13.77 8.86 3.57
CA ALA A 170 13.81 8.94 5.03
C ALA A 170 12.66 8.20 5.74
N ASN A 171 11.59 7.88 5.02
CA ASN A 171 10.41 7.22 5.59
C ASN A 171 10.50 5.70 5.53
N TYR A 172 11.51 5.16 4.86
CA TYR A 172 11.70 3.72 4.63
C TYR A 172 13.07 3.27 5.10
N ASP A 173 13.16 2.03 5.57
CA ASP A 173 14.44 1.43 5.98
C ASP A 173 15.23 0.94 4.77
N ILE A 174 14.52 0.63 3.65
CA ILE A 174 15.13 0.28 2.36
C ILE A 174 14.23 0.68 1.20
N ALA A 175 14.85 1.15 0.11
CA ALA A 175 14.23 1.36 -1.19
C ALA A 175 14.88 0.46 -2.24
N LEU A 176 14.08 -0.33 -2.97
CA LEU A 176 14.54 -1.32 -3.94
C LEU A 176 14.10 -0.93 -5.35
N ASN A 177 15.02 -1.03 -6.32
CA ASN A 177 14.72 -0.90 -7.75
C ASN A 177 14.51 -2.28 -8.36
N SER A 178 13.26 -2.66 -8.60
CA SER A 178 12.90 -3.97 -9.15
C SER A 178 13.26 -4.15 -10.62
N SER A 179 13.43 -3.07 -11.39
CA SER A 179 13.91 -3.14 -12.77
C SER A 179 15.36 -3.60 -12.85
N LEU A 180 16.16 -3.22 -11.86
CA LEU A 180 17.59 -3.54 -11.83
C LEU A 180 17.86 -4.94 -11.25
N PHE A 181 17.14 -5.30 -10.17
CA PHE A 181 17.46 -6.50 -9.39
C PHE A 181 16.53 -7.68 -9.65
N GLY A 182 15.36 -7.45 -10.25
CA GLY A 182 14.32 -8.48 -10.38
C GLY A 182 13.54 -8.71 -9.09
N ALA A 183 12.42 -9.43 -9.19
CA ALA A 183 11.51 -9.62 -8.05
C ALA A 183 12.09 -10.56 -7.00
N GLU A 184 12.70 -11.66 -7.41
CA GLU A 184 13.27 -12.70 -6.54
C GLU A 184 14.42 -12.14 -5.70
N THR A 185 15.33 -11.39 -6.31
CA THR A 185 16.45 -10.76 -5.59
C THR A 185 15.95 -9.75 -4.58
N CYS A 186 14.99 -8.91 -4.96
CA CYS A 186 14.38 -7.95 -4.05
C CYS A 186 13.71 -8.64 -2.86
N ALA A 187 12.97 -9.72 -3.09
CA ALA A 187 12.33 -10.51 -2.04
C ALA A 187 13.35 -11.15 -1.08
N GLY A 188 14.42 -11.74 -1.61
CA GLY A 188 15.50 -12.30 -0.80
C GLY A 188 16.21 -11.26 0.07
N VAL A 189 16.41 -10.03 -0.44
CA VAL A 189 16.96 -8.91 0.36
C VAL A 189 16.02 -8.57 1.51
N ILE A 190 14.72 -8.44 1.26
CA ILE A 190 13.71 -8.16 2.29
C ILE A 190 13.73 -9.26 3.36
N ALA A 191 13.69 -10.53 2.95
CA ALA A 191 13.72 -11.67 3.87
C ALA A 191 15.00 -11.71 4.71
N LYS A 192 16.15 -11.39 4.13
CA LYS A 192 17.43 -11.30 4.85
C LYS A 192 17.42 -10.19 5.89
N LEU A 193 16.88 -9.02 5.57
CA LEU A 193 16.77 -7.90 6.52
C LEU A 193 15.79 -8.21 7.65
N TYR A 194 14.63 -8.78 7.33
CA TYR A 194 13.65 -9.21 8.33
C TYR A 194 14.24 -10.15 9.40
N ARG A 195 15.13 -11.09 9.00
CA ARG A 195 15.79 -11.99 9.95
C ARG A 195 16.78 -11.28 10.88
N LYS A 196 17.09 -10.00 10.61
CA LYS A 196 17.99 -9.16 11.43
C LYS A 196 17.25 -8.22 12.40
N LEU A 197 15.92 -8.04 12.22
CA LEU A 197 15.09 -7.37 13.20
C LEU A 197 15.01 -8.19 14.50
#